data_96047c0eba90673b504de13a77ca8cf0
#
_entry.id   96047c0eba90673b504de13a77ca8cf0
#
_cell.length_a   1.000
_cell.length_b   1.000
_cell.length_c   1.000
_cell.angle_alpha   90.00
_cell.angle_beta   90.00
_cell.angle_gamma   90.00
#
_symmetry.space_group_name_H-M   'P 1'
#
loop_
_entity.id
_entity.type
_entity.pdbx_description
1 polymer ?
#
loop_
_entity_poly.entity_id
_entity_poly.type
_entity_poly.pdbx_seq_one_letter_code
_entity_poly.pdbx_strand_id
1 'polypeptide(L)'
;MSRLALVDTINALLPQTQCTRCGHPGCKPYAQAIAAGEEINKCPPGGQATINALADLLDVEAPSLDAEHGEHLDLKRVAYIREDECIGCTKCIQACPMDAILGAAKHMHTVIADECTGCDLCVEPCPVDCIDMIPVETDLKTWKWDLPATNQNPVFHVVANEVNLIASDLGRGQAFGDQRDGDKAA
;
A
#
# COMPACT_ATOMS: atom_id res chain seq x y z
N MET A 1 -21.67 -20.24 -14.14
CA MET A 1 -20.36 -20.12 -13.46
C MET A 1 -20.43 -20.89 -12.14
N SER A 2 -19.37 -21.62 -11.72
CA SER A 2 -19.37 -22.20 -10.36
C SER A 2 -19.23 -21.09 -9.33
N ARG A 3 -19.76 -21.28 -8.10
CA ARG A 3 -19.67 -20.28 -7.03
C ARG A 3 -18.22 -19.87 -6.71
N LEU A 4 -17.27 -20.81 -6.77
CA LEU A 4 -15.85 -20.53 -6.58
C LEU A 4 -15.28 -19.62 -7.68
N ALA A 5 -15.61 -19.91 -8.95
CA ALA A 5 -15.20 -19.07 -10.06
C ALA A 5 -15.78 -17.63 -9.96
N LEU A 6 -17.01 -17.50 -9.46
CA LEU A 6 -17.62 -16.17 -9.23
C LEU A 6 -16.87 -15.39 -8.14
N VAL A 7 -16.55 -16.04 -7.01
CA VAL A 7 -15.76 -15.41 -5.93
C VAL A 7 -14.40 -14.92 -6.43
N ASP A 8 -13.69 -15.74 -7.21
CA ASP A 8 -12.39 -15.37 -7.74
C ASP A 8 -12.49 -14.21 -8.74
N THR A 9 -13.55 -14.17 -9.56
CA THR A 9 -13.80 -13.04 -10.47
C THR A 9 -14.13 -11.76 -9.72
N ILE A 10 -15.01 -11.81 -8.70
CA ILE A 10 -15.31 -10.67 -7.83
C ILE A 10 -14.05 -10.19 -7.13
N ASN A 11 -13.26 -11.11 -6.56
CA ASN A 11 -12.03 -10.77 -5.87
C ASN A 11 -11.01 -10.07 -6.80
N ALA A 12 -10.94 -10.44 -8.08
CA ALA A 12 -10.06 -9.81 -9.07
C ALA A 12 -10.48 -8.37 -9.41
N LEU A 13 -11.78 -8.03 -9.27
CA LEU A 13 -12.28 -6.66 -9.47
C LEU A 13 -12.04 -5.75 -8.26
N LEU A 14 -11.84 -6.31 -7.07
CA LEU A 14 -11.57 -5.53 -5.87
C LEU A 14 -10.13 -4.98 -5.88
N PRO A 15 -9.88 -3.79 -5.29
CA PRO A 15 -8.59 -3.08 -5.39
C PRO A 15 -7.43 -3.73 -4.64
N GLN A 16 -7.64 -4.82 -3.94
CA GLN A 16 -6.65 -5.58 -3.15
C GLN A 16 -5.90 -4.76 -2.08
N THR A 17 -6.50 -3.68 -1.61
CA THR A 17 -5.92 -2.82 -0.56
C THR A 17 -5.84 -3.49 0.81
N GLN A 18 -6.66 -4.52 1.06
CA GLN A 18 -6.75 -5.29 2.32
C GLN A 18 -7.05 -4.40 3.55
N CYS A 19 -7.74 -3.26 3.36
CA CYS A 19 -7.91 -2.19 4.36
C CYS A 19 -8.99 -2.45 5.42
N THR A 20 -9.75 -3.52 5.30
CA THR A 20 -10.86 -3.91 6.21
C THR A 20 -12.03 -2.91 6.36
N ARG A 21 -12.03 -1.78 5.63
CA ARG A 21 -13.06 -0.72 5.75
C ARG A 21 -14.47 -1.19 5.42
N CYS A 22 -14.61 -2.18 4.54
CA CYS A 22 -15.89 -2.82 4.22
C CYS A 22 -16.46 -3.71 5.35
N GLY A 23 -15.79 -3.78 6.51
CA GLY A 23 -16.18 -4.64 7.64
C GLY A 23 -15.69 -6.09 7.52
N HIS A 24 -14.99 -6.46 6.45
CA HIS A 24 -14.42 -7.79 6.25
C HIS A 24 -12.90 -7.81 6.49
N PRO A 25 -12.31 -8.94 6.92
CA PRO A 25 -10.88 -9.03 7.24
C PRO A 25 -9.96 -8.99 6.01
N GLY A 26 -10.49 -8.70 4.82
CA GLY A 26 -9.74 -8.58 3.57
C GLY A 26 -10.65 -8.62 2.35
N CYS A 27 -10.08 -8.43 1.15
CA CYS A 27 -10.85 -8.37 -0.09
C CYS A 27 -11.50 -9.71 -0.45
N LYS A 28 -10.81 -10.84 -0.27
CA LYS A 28 -11.38 -12.17 -0.58
C LYS A 28 -12.58 -12.54 0.29
N PRO A 29 -12.59 -12.33 1.62
CA PRO A 29 -13.78 -12.49 2.45
C PRO A 29 -14.96 -11.62 2.00
N TYR A 30 -14.72 -10.36 1.61
CA TYR A 30 -15.76 -9.51 1.06
C TYR A 30 -16.29 -10.05 -0.29
N ALA A 31 -15.42 -10.53 -1.18
CA ALA A 31 -15.83 -11.18 -2.43
C ALA A 31 -16.72 -12.40 -2.18
N GLN A 32 -16.43 -13.19 -1.13
CA GLN A 32 -17.25 -14.33 -0.73
C GLN A 32 -18.64 -13.89 -0.23
N ALA A 33 -18.69 -12.79 0.52
CA ALA A 33 -19.93 -12.21 1.03
C ALA A 33 -20.80 -11.65 -0.11
N ILE A 34 -20.21 -10.93 -1.08
CA ILE A 34 -20.90 -10.47 -2.31
C ILE A 34 -21.47 -11.68 -3.08
N ALA A 35 -20.69 -12.74 -3.27
CA ALA A 35 -21.17 -13.97 -3.93
C ALA A 35 -22.28 -14.71 -3.14
N ALA A 36 -22.47 -14.35 -1.88
CA ALA A 36 -23.56 -14.83 -1.01
C ALA A 36 -24.76 -13.87 -0.98
N GLY A 37 -24.70 -12.72 -1.66
CA GLY A 37 -25.79 -11.75 -1.77
C GLY A 37 -25.62 -10.49 -0.90
N GLU A 38 -24.40 -10.22 -0.41
CA GLU A 38 -24.11 -8.96 0.27
C GLU A 38 -24.00 -7.80 -0.72
N GLU A 39 -24.20 -6.58 -0.25
CA GLU A 39 -24.14 -5.34 -1.04
C GLU A 39 -22.74 -5.09 -1.61
N ILE A 40 -22.69 -4.55 -2.84
CA ILE A 40 -21.44 -4.36 -3.62
C ILE A 40 -20.78 -2.99 -3.39
N ASN A 41 -21.38 -2.11 -2.59
CA ASN A 41 -21.01 -0.70 -2.46
C ASN A 41 -20.20 -0.34 -1.21
N LYS A 42 -19.67 -1.33 -0.47
CA LYS A 42 -18.97 -1.11 0.81
C LYS A 42 -17.45 -0.93 0.68
N CYS A 43 -16.90 -0.79 -0.54
CA CYS A 43 -15.46 -0.70 -0.76
C CYS A 43 -15.01 0.73 -1.11
N PRO A 44 -14.57 1.57 -0.15
CA PRO A 44 -14.13 2.94 -0.45
C PRO A 44 -12.92 3.01 -1.36
N PRO A 45 -11.85 2.18 -1.20
CA PRO A 45 -10.72 2.23 -2.12
C PRO A 45 -11.07 1.89 -3.57
N GLY A 46 -12.08 1.04 -3.77
CA GLY A 46 -12.56 0.69 -5.11
C GLY A 46 -13.42 1.76 -5.77
N GLY A 47 -14.09 2.59 -4.96
CA GLY A 47 -14.96 3.66 -5.41
C GLY A 47 -16.08 3.21 -6.35
N GLN A 48 -16.68 4.18 -7.03
CA GLN A 48 -17.79 3.93 -7.96
C GLN A 48 -17.39 3.06 -9.16
N ALA A 49 -16.13 3.12 -9.58
CA ALA A 49 -15.63 2.31 -10.70
C ALA A 49 -15.71 0.80 -10.40
N THR A 50 -15.29 0.40 -9.20
CA THR A 50 -15.40 -1.01 -8.77
C THR A 50 -16.86 -1.43 -8.59
N ILE A 51 -17.71 -0.55 -8.04
CA ILE A 51 -19.16 -0.82 -7.89
C ILE A 51 -19.79 -1.07 -9.26
N ASN A 52 -19.50 -0.23 -10.25
CA ASN A 52 -20.04 -0.39 -11.60
C ASN A 52 -19.58 -1.73 -12.23
N ALA A 53 -18.29 -2.07 -12.09
CA ALA A 53 -17.76 -3.33 -12.61
C ALA A 53 -18.38 -4.57 -11.93
N LEU A 54 -18.64 -4.49 -10.62
CA LEU A 54 -19.35 -5.54 -9.89
C LEU A 54 -20.82 -5.64 -10.27
N ALA A 55 -21.48 -4.49 -10.50
CA ALA A 55 -22.86 -4.44 -10.94
C ALA A 55 -23.02 -5.06 -12.34
N ASP A 56 -22.13 -4.75 -13.27
CA ASP A 56 -22.08 -5.34 -14.61
C ASP A 56 -21.85 -6.87 -14.55
N LEU A 57 -20.94 -7.31 -13.66
CA LEU A 57 -20.66 -8.75 -13.50
C LEU A 57 -21.87 -9.54 -12.96
N LEU A 58 -22.62 -8.92 -12.03
CA LEU A 58 -23.73 -9.56 -11.32
C LEU A 58 -25.10 -9.29 -11.96
N ASP A 59 -25.14 -8.48 -13.01
CA ASP A 59 -26.37 -8.03 -13.69
C ASP A 59 -27.37 -7.37 -12.72
N VAL A 60 -26.86 -6.44 -11.88
CA VAL A 60 -27.65 -5.67 -10.91
C VAL A 60 -27.47 -4.17 -11.14
N GLU A 61 -28.38 -3.36 -10.61
CA GLU A 61 -28.23 -1.90 -10.63
C GLU A 61 -27.05 -1.47 -9.75
N ALA A 62 -26.21 -0.54 -10.25
CA ALA A 62 -25.07 -0.02 -9.51
C ALA A 62 -25.51 1.02 -8.45
N PRO A 63 -25.43 0.70 -7.15
CA PRO A 63 -25.71 1.67 -6.10
C PRO A 63 -24.60 2.70 -5.97
N SER A 64 -24.85 3.79 -5.25
CA SER A 64 -23.81 4.72 -4.82
C SER A 64 -22.94 4.10 -3.73
N LEU A 65 -21.69 4.57 -3.62
CA LEU A 65 -20.78 4.17 -2.54
C LEU A 65 -21.43 4.44 -1.18
N ASP A 66 -21.34 3.48 -0.28
CA ASP A 66 -21.83 3.59 1.08
C ASP A 66 -20.88 4.45 1.92
N ALA A 67 -21.36 5.62 2.32
CA ALA A 67 -20.60 6.60 3.10
C ALA A 67 -20.29 6.13 4.54
N GLU A 68 -21.01 5.13 5.07
CA GLU A 68 -20.72 4.57 6.40
C GLU A 68 -19.35 3.87 6.44
N HIS A 69 -18.89 3.35 5.31
CA HIS A 69 -17.60 2.67 5.17
C HIS A 69 -16.45 3.62 4.83
N GLY A 70 -16.73 4.91 4.62
CA GLY A 70 -15.77 5.96 4.31
C GLY A 70 -15.85 6.49 2.88
N GLU A 71 -15.00 7.45 2.57
CA GLU A 71 -14.96 8.11 1.28
C GLU A 71 -13.92 7.49 0.34
N HIS A 72 -14.17 7.59 -0.96
CA HIS A 72 -13.18 7.25 -1.98
C HIS A 72 -12.10 8.33 -2.04
N LEU A 73 -10.84 7.90 -2.07
CA LEU A 73 -9.69 8.77 -2.24
C LEU A 73 -9.11 8.57 -3.63
N ASP A 74 -9.07 9.61 -4.44
CA ASP A 74 -8.56 9.58 -5.82
C ASP A 74 -7.05 9.33 -5.91
N LEU A 75 -6.31 9.65 -4.84
CA LEU A 75 -4.85 9.51 -4.79
C LEU A 75 -4.43 8.28 -3.96
N LYS A 76 -3.55 7.47 -4.53
CA LYS A 76 -2.85 6.44 -3.78
C LYS A 76 -2.04 7.11 -2.65
N ARG A 77 -2.10 6.55 -1.45
CA ARG A 77 -1.26 6.95 -0.32
C ARG A 77 -0.34 5.81 0.06
N VAL A 78 0.83 6.13 0.61
CA VAL A 78 1.76 5.17 1.20
C VAL A 78 2.09 5.59 2.62
N ALA A 79 2.33 4.63 3.48
CA ALA A 79 2.79 4.92 4.84
C ALA A 79 4.25 5.39 4.80
N TYR A 80 4.55 6.40 5.60
CA TYR A 80 5.90 6.90 5.84
C TYR A 80 6.17 6.86 7.34
N ILE A 81 7.28 6.27 7.75
CA ILE A 81 7.68 6.17 9.16
C ILE A 81 8.79 7.18 9.41
N ARG A 82 8.57 8.09 10.39
CA ARG A 82 9.64 8.98 10.88
C ARG A 82 10.60 8.13 11.70
N GLU A 83 11.73 7.76 11.10
CA GLU A 83 12.67 6.77 11.63
C GLU A 83 13.32 7.22 12.94
N ASP A 84 13.55 8.52 13.10
CA ASP A 84 14.11 9.16 14.30
C ASP A 84 13.17 9.09 15.53
N GLU A 85 11.86 9.03 15.31
CA GLU A 85 10.85 8.88 16.34
C GLU A 85 10.49 7.40 16.59
N CYS A 86 10.88 6.49 15.69
CA CYS A 86 10.50 5.09 15.76
C CYS A 86 11.23 4.35 16.88
N ILE A 87 10.48 3.80 17.83
CA ILE A 87 11.02 3.03 18.98
C ILE A 87 11.22 1.54 18.72
N GLY A 88 10.95 1.05 17.52
CA GLY A 88 11.12 -0.36 17.17
C GLY A 88 10.15 -1.31 17.89
N CYS A 89 8.89 -0.92 18.09
CA CYS A 89 7.90 -1.71 18.82
C CYS A 89 7.28 -2.88 18.03
N THR A 90 7.53 -2.98 16.74
CA THR A 90 7.05 -4.00 15.77
C THR A 90 5.54 -4.08 15.55
N LYS A 91 4.72 -3.23 16.17
CA LYS A 91 3.26 -3.28 16.05
C LYS A 91 2.78 -2.99 14.61
N CYS A 92 3.43 -2.06 13.91
CA CYS A 92 3.12 -1.74 12.51
C CYS A 92 3.43 -2.92 11.57
N ILE A 93 4.51 -3.67 11.81
CA ILE A 93 4.85 -4.89 11.06
C ILE A 93 3.74 -5.93 11.22
N GLN A 94 3.29 -6.16 12.47
CA GLN A 94 2.22 -7.12 12.76
C GLN A 94 0.86 -6.72 12.17
N ALA A 95 0.61 -5.42 12.02
CA ALA A 95 -0.63 -4.90 11.44
C ALA A 95 -0.62 -4.85 9.91
N CYS A 96 0.54 -4.95 9.26
CA CYS A 96 0.66 -4.83 7.82
C CYS A 96 0.22 -6.12 7.11
N PRO A 97 -0.86 -6.13 6.32
CA PRO A 97 -1.31 -7.33 5.61
C PRO A 97 -0.47 -7.67 4.39
N MET A 98 0.43 -6.74 3.98
CA MET A 98 1.24 -6.84 2.76
C MET A 98 2.72 -7.08 3.05
N ASP A 99 3.13 -7.22 4.32
CA ASP A 99 4.53 -7.31 4.74
C ASP A 99 5.42 -6.17 4.20
N ALA A 100 4.82 -5.01 3.94
CA ALA A 100 5.47 -3.84 3.34
C ALA A 100 6.35 -3.05 4.34
N ILE A 101 6.54 -3.51 5.58
CA ILE A 101 7.29 -2.81 6.61
C ILE A 101 8.48 -3.66 7.06
N LEU A 102 9.68 -3.12 6.86
CA LEU A 102 10.94 -3.72 7.32
C LEU A 102 11.34 -3.16 8.68
N GLY A 103 11.97 -3.99 9.50
CA GLY A 103 12.50 -3.61 10.79
C GLY A 103 12.58 -4.78 11.76
N ALA A 104 12.99 -4.49 12.99
CA ALA A 104 13.12 -5.47 14.06
C ALA A 104 12.81 -4.83 15.41
N ALA A 105 12.63 -5.67 16.43
CA ALA A 105 12.44 -5.20 17.81
C ALA A 105 13.62 -4.33 18.27
N LYS A 106 13.32 -3.13 18.76
CA LYS A 106 14.28 -2.10 19.21
C LYS A 106 15.16 -1.50 18.08
N HIS A 107 14.79 -1.72 16.83
CA HIS A 107 15.40 -1.07 15.67
C HIS A 107 14.32 -0.28 14.93
N MET A 108 14.69 0.81 14.27
CA MET A 108 13.77 1.58 13.46
C MET A 108 13.10 0.73 12.37
N HIS A 109 11.91 1.14 11.97
CA HIS A 109 11.19 0.50 10.89
C HIS A 109 11.14 1.43 9.68
N THR A 110 11.12 0.85 8.48
CA THR A 110 10.94 1.57 7.22
C THR A 110 9.90 0.88 6.35
N VAL A 111 9.30 1.61 5.41
CA VAL A 111 8.25 1.11 4.53
C VAL A 111 8.79 0.87 3.13
N ILE A 112 8.49 -0.31 2.57
CA ILE A 112 8.67 -0.58 1.14
C ILE A 112 7.48 0.04 0.41
N ALA A 113 7.67 1.23 -0.16
CA ALA A 113 6.58 2.02 -0.71
C ALA A 113 5.88 1.33 -1.90
N ASP A 114 6.60 0.54 -2.69
CA ASP A 114 6.04 -0.22 -3.83
C ASP A 114 5.07 -1.32 -3.38
N GLU A 115 5.32 -1.93 -2.22
CA GLU A 115 4.48 -2.97 -1.64
C GLU A 115 3.33 -2.39 -0.78
N CYS A 116 3.42 -1.10 -0.42
CA CYS A 116 2.42 -0.46 0.42
C CYS A 116 1.13 -0.17 -0.36
N THR A 117 0.03 -0.72 0.09
CA THR A 117 -1.31 -0.52 -0.51
C THR A 117 -2.06 0.70 0.03
N GLY A 118 -1.52 1.41 1.04
CA GLY A 118 -2.18 2.57 1.65
C GLY A 118 -3.40 2.21 2.51
N CYS A 119 -3.39 1.06 3.15
CA CYS A 119 -4.52 0.54 3.94
C CYS A 119 -4.73 1.24 5.30
N ASP A 120 -3.78 2.04 5.77
CA ASP A 120 -3.76 2.78 7.05
C ASP A 120 -3.68 1.91 8.32
N LEU A 121 -3.70 0.58 8.22
CA LEU A 121 -3.76 -0.33 9.39
C LEU A 121 -2.53 -0.27 10.31
N CYS A 122 -1.40 0.27 9.84
CA CYS A 122 -0.20 0.44 10.63
C CYS A 122 -0.20 1.71 11.51
N VAL A 123 -1.08 2.68 11.22
CA VAL A 123 -1.10 4.00 11.89
C VAL A 123 -1.62 3.88 13.33
N GLU A 124 -2.83 3.33 13.51
CA GLU A 124 -3.49 3.22 14.81
C GLU A 124 -2.65 2.48 15.87
N PRO A 125 -2.01 1.32 15.59
CA PRO A 125 -1.25 0.61 16.59
C PRO A 125 0.09 1.25 16.98
N CYS A 126 0.51 2.33 16.30
CA CYS A 126 1.77 3.01 16.59
C CYS A 126 1.68 3.80 17.91
N PRO A 127 2.44 3.43 18.95
CA PRO A 127 2.31 4.07 20.26
C PRO A 127 2.96 5.45 20.36
N VAL A 128 3.77 5.83 19.37
CA VAL A 128 4.48 7.13 19.32
C VAL A 128 4.01 7.99 18.13
N ASP A 129 2.99 7.51 17.41
CA ASP A 129 2.36 8.26 16.31
C ASP A 129 3.36 8.76 15.25
N CYS A 130 4.36 7.92 14.92
CA CYS A 130 5.43 8.29 13.98
C CYS A 130 5.15 7.86 12.53
N ILE A 131 3.90 7.53 12.18
CA ILE A 131 3.52 7.03 10.84
C ILE A 131 2.56 8.00 10.17
N ASP A 132 2.98 8.57 9.05
CA ASP A 132 2.19 9.46 8.22
C ASP A 132 1.73 8.75 6.94
N MET A 133 0.53 9.12 6.44
CA MET A 133 0.04 8.63 5.16
C MET A 133 0.29 9.70 4.08
N ILE A 134 1.26 9.47 3.22
CA ILE A 134 1.71 10.42 2.21
C ILE A 134 1.05 10.11 0.85
N PRO A 135 0.38 11.09 0.19
CA PRO A 135 -0.16 10.89 -1.14
C PRO A 135 0.96 10.71 -2.16
N VAL A 136 0.76 9.78 -3.09
CA VAL A 136 1.69 9.49 -4.19
C VAL A 136 1.00 9.76 -5.51
N GLU A 137 1.58 10.63 -6.33
CA GLU A 137 1.13 10.81 -7.71
C GLU A 137 1.53 9.60 -8.55
N THR A 138 0.53 8.94 -9.11
CA THR A 138 0.72 7.88 -10.09
C THR A 138 0.05 8.30 -11.37
N ASP A 139 0.81 8.87 -12.31
CA ASP A 139 0.34 9.16 -13.64
C ASP A 139 1.24 8.50 -14.70
N LEU A 140 0.85 8.57 -15.97
CA LEU A 140 1.65 8.02 -17.07
C LEU A 140 3.02 8.69 -17.23
N LYS A 141 3.21 9.89 -16.65
CA LYS A 141 4.48 10.62 -16.71
C LYS A 141 5.44 10.16 -15.62
N THR A 142 4.89 9.74 -14.48
CA THR A 142 5.67 9.23 -13.34
C THR A 142 5.87 7.71 -13.44
N TRP A 143 5.08 7.02 -14.29
CA TRP A 143 5.22 5.59 -14.50
C TRP A 143 6.53 5.25 -15.23
N LYS A 144 7.36 4.45 -14.59
CA LYS A 144 8.61 3.95 -15.16
C LYS A 144 8.51 2.44 -15.32
N TRP A 145 8.95 1.94 -16.48
CA TRP A 145 9.20 0.52 -16.63
C TRP A 145 10.33 0.10 -15.69
N ASP A 146 10.20 -1.07 -15.10
CA ASP A 146 11.32 -1.68 -14.39
C ASP A 146 12.50 -1.81 -15.36
N LEU A 147 13.49 -0.96 -15.20
CA LEU A 147 14.73 -1.07 -15.96
C LEU A 147 15.51 -2.24 -15.37
N PRO A 148 15.82 -3.27 -16.17
CA PRO A 148 16.69 -4.34 -15.68
C PRO A 148 18.03 -3.74 -15.28
N ALA A 149 18.32 -3.80 -13.98
CA ALA A 149 19.61 -3.65 -13.36
C ALA A 149 20.43 -2.38 -13.65
N THR A 150 19.87 -1.21 -13.44
CA THR A 150 20.68 -0.05 -13.06
C THR A 150 20.27 0.39 -11.66
N ASN A 151 21.25 0.52 -10.75
CA ASN A 151 21.13 0.91 -9.35
C ASN A 151 20.51 2.33 -9.17
N GLN A 152 19.31 2.55 -9.70
CA GLN A 152 18.59 3.78 -9.47
C GLN A 152 17.27 3.40 -8.78
N ASN A 153 17.24 3.62 -7.47
CA ASN A 153 16.01 3.59 -6.71
C ASN A 153 14.93 4.42 -7.42
N PRO A 154 13.71 3.90 -7.56
CA PRO A 154 12.61 4.68 -8.09
C PRO A 154 12.45 5.94 -7.23
N VAL A 155 12.64 7.09 -7.85
CA VAL A 155 12.39 8.37 -7.18
C VAL A 155 10.89 8.55 -7.15
N PHE A 156 10.29 8.36 -5.98
CA PHE A 156 8.89 8.70 -5.77
C PHE A 156 8.74 10.21 -5.78
N HIS A 157 7.97 10.73 -6.72
CA HIS A 157 7.52 12.12 -6.65
C HIS A 157 6.38 12.20 -5.63
N VAL A 158 6.71 12.59 -4.42
CA VAL A 158 5.72 12.86 -3.38
C VAL A 158 5.21 14.28 -3.57
N VAL A 159 3.90 14.43 -3.77
CA VAL A 159 3.24 15.73 -3.94
C VAL A 159 2.95 16.34 -2.57
N ALA A 160 3.98 16.82 -1.92
CA ALA A 160 3.85 17.80 -0.86
C ALA A 160 5.05 18.74 -0.93
N ASN A 161 4.80 20.04 -0.97
CA ASN A 161 5.83 21.07 -1.11
C ASN A 161 6.92 21.06 -0.01
N GLU A 162 6.79 20.21 1.00
CA GLU A 162 7.73 20.09 2.11
C GLU A 162 8.57 18.78 2.07
N VAL A 163 8.22 17.80 1.25
CA VAL A 163 8.93 16.49 1.21
C VAL A 163 10.04 16.46 0.16
N ASN A 164 10.19 17.49 -0.67
CA ASN A 164 11.33 17.64 -1.58
C ASN A 164 12.71 17.64 -0.88
N LEU A 165 12.74 17.88 0.43
CA LEU A 165 13.97 17.82 1.24
C LEU A 165 14.42 16.40 1.55
N ILE A 166 13.49 15.44 1.65
CA ILE A 166 13.81 14.04 2.01
C ILE A 166 14.31 13.26 0.79
N ALA A 167 13.78 13.53 -0.40
CA ALA A 167 14.22 12.86 -1.62
C ALA A 167 15.67 13.21 -2.02
N SER A 168 16.16 14.41 -1.65
CA SER A 168 17.55 14.81 -1.88
C SER A 168 18.54 14.18 -0.90
N ASP A 169 18.09 13.82 0.31
CA ASP A 169 18.95 13.22 1.34
C ASP A 169 19.01 11.69 1.23
N LEU A 170 17.97 11.03 0.72
CA LEU A 170 18.00 9.60 0.43
C LEU A 170 18.93 9.22 -0.74
N GLY A 171 19.33 10.20 -1.57
CA GLY A 171 20.28 10.02 -2.68
C GLY A 171 21.75 9.95 -2.28
N ARG A 172 22.09 10.11 -1.00
CA ARG A 172 23.49 10.01 -0.50
C ARG A 172 23.73 8.81 0.38
N GLY A 173 23.22 7.65 -0.03
CA GLY A 173 23.79 6.39 0.43
C GLY A 173 25.25 6.35 -0.04
N GLN A 174 26.18 6.56 0.88
CA GLN A 174 27.60 6.35 0.62
C GLN A 174 27.77 4.93 0.11
N ALA A 175 28.30 4.78 -1.09
CA ALA A 175 28.78 3.51 -1.59
C ALA A 175 29.72 2.92 -0.52
N PHE A 176 29.33 1.79 0.04
CA PHE A 176 30.24 0.95 0.80
C PHE A 176 31.36 0.57 -0.18
N GLY A 177 32.48 1.24 -0.05
CA GLY A 177 33.70 0.94 -0.80
C GLY A 177 34.10 -0.51 -0.53
N ASP A 178 34.11 -1.29 -1.58
CA ASP A 178 34.72 -2.62 -1.59
C ASP A 178 36.23 -2.46 -1.30
N GLN A 179 36.61 -2.61 -0.02
CA GLN A 179 38.01 -2.75 0.38
C GLN A 179 38.35 -4.24 0.38
N ARG A 180 38.41 -4.82 -0.80
CA ARG A 180 39.12 -6.07 -1.04
C ARG A 180 40.13 -5.82 -2.14
N ASP A 181 41.29 -5.31 -1.75
CA ASP A 181 42.50 -5.58 -2.51
C ASP A 181 43.74 -5.18 -1.68
N GLY A 182 44.62 -6.13 -1.48
CA GLY A 182 45.99 -5.82 -1.19
C GLY A 182 46.66 -6.59 -0.08
N ASP A 183 46.71 -7.91 -0.17
CA ASP A 183 47.88 -8.61 0.38
C ASP A 183 48.32 -9.70 -0.60
N LYS A 184 49.17 -9.27 -1.50
CA LYS A 184 50.12 -10.15 -2.19
C LYS A 184 51.46 -9.43 -2.33
N ALA A 185 52.48 -10.12 -1.82
CA ALA A 185 53.90 -10.02 -2.12
C ALA A 185 54.77 -9.25 -1.12
N ALA A 186 55.43 -9.94 -0.24
CA ALA A 186 56.88 -10.25 -0.29
C ALA A 186 57.23 -11.17 0.88
#